data_613ce0331f1ad56e2b9a88828a06dd5b
#
_entry.id   613ce0331f1ad56e2b9a88828a06dd5b
#
_cell.length_a   1.000
_cell.length_b   1.000
_cell.length_c   1.000
_cell.angle_alpha   90.00
_cell.angle_beta   90.00
_cell.angle_gamma   90.00
#
_symmetry.space_group_name_H-M   'P 1'
#
loop_
_entity.id
_entity.type
_entity.pdbx_description
1 polymer ?
#
loop_
_entity_poly.entity_id
_entity_poly.type
_entity_poly.pdbx_seq_one_letter_code
_entity_poly.pdbx_strand_id
1 'polypeptide(L)'
;MNEENKNVEVVENTEKATENKSRKFDKRRPRNNNRPNNSKPKSDLEDKVIEIRRVTKVVKGGRQFRFAATVVVGNRKGMVGLGTGKAKEMPDAVKKATQAASKNLIKVELIDNRTISHDIIVKEGACRVMLKPAKEGTGVKAGGPVRDVLELAGVKDVLSKSLGSSTKINAARATLRALKDQKSPSHVAYLRDKTVEEIR
;
A
#
# COMPACT_ATOMS: atom_id res chain seq x y z
N MET A 1 -4.05 28.12 76.36
CA MET A 1 -3.21 28.73 75.31
C MET A 1 -2.40 27.64 74.65
N ASN A 2 -2.91 26.81 73.72
CA ASN A 2 -2.06 25.92 72.90
C ASN A 2 -2.81 25.21 71.78
N GLU A 3 -4.10 25.41 71.54
CA GLU A 3 -4.82 24.79 70.42
C GLU A 3 -5.08 25.74 69.23
N GLU A 4 -5.18 27.04 69.48
CA GLU A 4 -5.40 28.04 68.43
C GLU A 4 -4.16 28.26 67.53
N ASN A 5 -2.93 28.15 68.06
CA ASN A 5 -1.71 28.33 67.30
C ASN A 5 -1.40 27.14 66.35
N LYS A 6 -1.91 25.94 66.59
CA LYS A 6 -1.74 24.78 65.69
C LYS A 6 -2.62 24.87 64.45
N ASN A 7 -3.81 25.50 64.57
CA ASN A 7 -4.72 25.62 63.44
C ASN A 7 -4.28 26.70 62.44
N VAL A 8 -3.59 27.73 62.92
CA VAL A 8 -3.07 28.81 62.03
C VAL A 8 -1.88 28.31 61.20
N GLU A 9 -0.95 27.54 61.76
CA GLU A 9 0.16 26.94 61.03
C GLU A 9 -0.27 25.89 59.99
N VAL A 10 -1.34 25.14 60.22
CA VAL A 10 -1.86 24.16 59.27
C VAL A 10 -2.53 24.83 58.08
N VAL A 11 -3.22 25.96 58.29
CA VAL A 11 -3.86 26.71 57.20
C VAL A 11 -2.82 27.45 56.34
N GLU A 12 -1.78 28.07 56.94
CA GLU A 12 -0.70 28.70 56.17
C GLU A 12 0.14 27.69 55.34
N ASN A 13 0.34 26.50 55.85
CA ASN A 13 1.05 25.46 55.11
C ASN A 13 0.23 24.84 53.96
N THR A 14 -1.10 24.82 54.06
CA THR A 14 -1.98 24.38 52.98
C THR A 14 -2.12 25.41 51.87
N GLU A 15 -2.12 26.71 52.18
CA GLU A 15 -2.13 27.79 51.18
C GLU A 15 -0.81 27.89 50.41
N LYS A 16 0.35 27.74 51.08
CA LYS A 16 1.67 27.66 50.41
C LYS A 16 1.86 26.43 49.57
N ALA A 17 1.19 25.31 49.87
CA ALA A 17 1.22 24.08 49.07
C ALA A 17 0.33 24.18 47.83
N THR A 18 -0.77 24.91 47.87
CA THR A 18 -1.64 25.15 46.72
C THR A 18 -1.08 26.16 45.72
N GLU A 19 -0.42 27.23 46.20
CA GLU A 19 0.28 28.21 45.32
C GLU A 19 1.46 27.58 44.55
N ASN A 20 2.20 26.66 45.16
CA ASN A 20 3.31 25.98 44.49
C ASN A 20 2.85 24.93 43.46
N LYS A 21 1.63 24.43 43.51
CA LYS A 21 1.05 23.56 42.49
C LYS A 21 0.56 24.31 41.26
N SER A 22 0.09 25.54 41.40
CA SER A 22 -0.38 26.36 40.27
C SER A 22 0.77 26.93 39.40
N ARG A 23 1.96 27.12 39.98
CA ARG A 23 3.14 27.63 39.23
C ARG A 23 3.92 26.59 38.42
N LYS A 24 3.63 25.28 38.53
CA LYS A 24 4.30 24.23 37.79
C LYS A 24 3.63 23.84 36.44
N PHE A 25 2.47 24.40 36.08
CA PHE A 25 1.75 24.01 34.88
C PHE A 25 2.01 24.89 33.65
N ASP A 26 2.78 25.97 33.76
CA ASP A 26 2.92 26.94 32.67
C ASP A 26 4.32 27.00 32.01
N LYS A 27 5.09 25.89 32.10
CA LYS A 27 6.23 25.68 31.20
C LYS A 27 5.88 24.75 30.05
N ARG A 28 4.86 25.10 29.25
CA ARG A 28 4.75 24.60 27.89
C ARG A 28 5.94 25.11 27.10
N ARG A 29 6.94 24.26 26.92
CA ARG A 29 8.03 24.52 25.97
C ARG A 29 7.40 24.94 24.64
N PRO A 30 7.83 26.04 24.00
CA PRO A 30 7.37 26.36 22.67
C PRO A 30 7.65 25.14 21.79
N ARG A 31 6.59 24.55 21.23
CA ARG A 31 6.71 23.52 20.19
C ARG A 31 7.41 24.20 19.03
N ASN A 32 8.71 23.97 18.93
CA ASN A 32 9.50 24.36 17.78
C ASN A 32 8.91 23.64 16.57
N ASN A 33 8.03 24.33 15.82
CA ASN A 33 7.41 23.84 14.59
C ASN A 33 8.39 23.78 13.40
N ASN A 34 9.69 23.85 13.66
CA ASN A 34 10.71 23.45 12.68
C ASN A 34 10.76 21.93 12.57
N ARG A 35 9.63 21.29 12.21
CA ARG A 35 9.73 20.03 11.50
C ARG A 35 10.30 20.40 10.14
N PRO A 36 11.52 19.90 9.79
CA PRO A 36 12.00 20.06 8.44
C PRO A 36 10.87 19.56 7.54
N ASN A 37 10.46 20.41 6.61
CA ASN A 37 9.52 20.04 5.56
C ASN A 37 10.27 18.98 4.74
N ASN A 38 10.20 17.73 5.23
CA ASN A 38 10.78 16.57 4.57
C ASN A 38 9.86 16.33 3.37
N SER A 39 10.00 17.18 2.36
CA SER A 39 9.53 16.93 1.03
C SER A 39 10.25 15.65 0.61
N LYS A 40 9.61 14.51 0.94
CA LYS A 40 10.02 13.21 0.43
C LYS A 40 10.25 13.43 -1.05
N PRO A 41 11.41 13.02 -1.60
CA PRO A 41 11.64 13.12 -3.03
C PRO A 41 10.37 12.57 -3.70
N LYS A 42 9.84 13.29 -4.69
CA LYS A 42 8.69 12.82 -5.48
C LYS A 42 9.11 11.44 -5.95
N SER A 43 8.57 10.41 -5.33
CA SER A 43 8.79 9.05 -5.79
C SER A 43 8.24 9.04 -7.22
N ASP A 44 9.02 8.60 -8.20
CA ASP A 44 8.61 8.40 -9.61
C ASP A 44 7.52 7.31 -9.71
N LEU A 45 6.69 7.21 -8.69
CA LEU A 45 5.63 6.24 -8.56
C LEU A 45 4.32 6.88 -9.02
N GLU A 46 3.74 6.32 -10.06
CA GLU A 46 2.38 6.62 -10.49
C GLU A 46 1.39 5.75 -9.73
N ASP A 47 0.21 6.28 -9.42
CA ASP A 47 -0.87 5.54 -8.79
C ASP A 47 -2.11 5.49 -9.68
N LYS A 48 -2.80 4.34 -9.66
CA LYS A 48 -4.05 4.12 -10.40
C LYS A 48 -5.07 3.43 -9.51
N VAL A 49 -6.26 4.02 -9.42
CA VAL A 49 -7.35 3.47 -8.62
C VAL A 49 -8.08 2.40 -9.43
N ILE A 50 -8.06 1.15 -8.93
CA ILE A 50 -8.78 0.02 -9.56
C ILE A 50 -10.26 0.06 -9.21
N GLU A 51 -10.56 0.28 -7.93
CA GLU A 51 -11.95 0.19 -7.45
C GLU A 51 -12.13 0.96 -6.14
N ILE A 52 -13.28 1.64 -6.06
CA ILE A 52 -13.79 2.23 -4.83
C ILE A 52 -15.16 1.62 -4.54
N ARG A 53 -15.33 1.10 -3.32
CA ARG A 53 -16.59 0.52 -2.85
C ARG A 53 -17.04 1.17 -1.56
N ARG A 54 -18.35 1.41 -1.44
CA ARG A 54 -18.96 1.78 -0.17
C ARG A 54 -19.24 0.50 0.63
N VAL A 55 -18.66 0.38 1.81
CA VAL A 55 -18.87 -0.73 2.74
C VAL A 55 -19.67 -0.26 3.94
N THR A 56 -20.48 -1.12 4.50
CA THR A 56 -21.44 -0.79 5.55
C THR A 56 -21.19 -1.69 6.76
N LYS A 57 -21.26 -1.10 7.95
CA LYS A 57 -21.34 -1.82 9.23
C LYS A 57 -22.68 -1.49 9.90
N VAL A 58 -23.44 -2.51 10.27
CA VAL A 58 -24.66 -2.34 11.06
C VAL A 58 -24.30 -2.25 12.53
N VAL A 59 -24.80 -1.23 13.20
CA VAL A 59 -24.57 -0.97 14.63
C VAL A 59 -25.90 -0.62 15.31
N LYS A 60 -25.95 -0.62 16.66
CA LYS A 60 -27.07 -0.07 17.40
C LYS A 60 -27.26 1.39 16.99
N GLY A 61 -28.44 1.75 16.49
CA GLY A 61 -28.74 3.08 15.96
C GLY A 61 -28.63 3.24 14.43
N GLY A 62 -28.26 2.19 13.66
CA GLY A 62 -28.33 2.23 12.21
C GLY A 62 -27.12 1.68 11.46
N ARG A 63 -26.90 2.19 10.25
CA ARG A 63 -25.84 1.73 9.34
C ARG A 63 -24.74 2.78 9.25
N GLN A 64 -23.51 2.39 9.59
CA GLN A 64 -22.34 3.23 9.40
C GLN A 64 -21.63 2.89 8.09
N PHE A 65 -21.47 3.89 7.23
CA PHE A 65 -20.83 3.76 5.93
C PHE A 65 -19.33 4.10 6.00
N ARG A 66 -18.54 3.41 5.21
CA ARG A 66 -17.14 3.71 4.94
C ARG A 66 -16.82 3.45 3.48
N PHE A 67 -15.75 4.04 2.99
CA PHE A 67 -15.24 3.78 1.65
C PHE A 67 -14.02 2.86 1.74
N ALA A 68 -13.98 1.86 0.86
CA ALA A 68 -12.84 0.99 0.65
C ALA A 68 -12.27 1.28 -0.74
N ALA A 69 -11.01 1.70 -0.82
CA ALA A 69 -10.31 1.94 -2.07
C ALA A 69 -9.23 0.86 -2.28
N THR A 70 -9.06 0.42 -3.52
CA THR A 70 -7.97 -0.45 -3.97
C THR A 70 -7.17 0.31 -5.01
N VAL A 71 -5.86 0.48 -4.76
CA VAL A 71 -4.95 1.28 -5.57
C VAL A 71 -3.75 0.43 -5.93
N VAL A 72 -3.29 0.55 -7.18
CA VAL A 72 -2.00 0.05 -7.64
C VAL A 72 -1.04 1.22 -7.76
N VAL A 73 0.20 1.00 -7.38
CA VAL A 73 1.29 1.97 -7.50
C VAL A 73 2.44 1.31 -8.25
N GLY A 74 3.05 2.02 -9.19
CA GLY A 74 4.18 1.50 -9.95
C GLY A 74 5.03 2.60 -10.58
N ASN A 75 6.22 2.25 -11.03
CA ASN A 75 7.16 3.18 -11.65
C ASN A 75 7.34 2.97 -13.16
N ARG A 76 6.57 2.06 -13.77
CA ARG A 76 6.73 1.58 -15.16
C ARG A 76 8.14 1.08 -15.53
N LYS A 77 8.94 0.76 -14.51
CA LYS A 77 10.33 0.28 -14.67
C LYS A 77 10.55 -1.02 -13.88
N GLY A 78 9.53 -1.87 -13.81
CA GLY A 78 9.63 -3.16 -13.13
C GLY A 78 9.30 -3.13 -11.63
N MET A 79 8.75 -2.04 -11.09
CA MET A 79 8.27 -2.01 -9.71
C MET A 79 6.78 -1.73 -9.67
N VAL A 80 6.02 -2.58 -8.99
CA VAL A 80 4.58 -2.45 -8.85
C VAL A 80 4.12 -2.95 -7.49
N GLY A 81 3.10 -2.32 -6.91
CA GLY A 81 2.54 -2.70 -5.62
C GLY A 81 1.03 -2.47 -5.57
N LEU A 82 0.34 -3.23 -4.76
CA LEU A 82 -1.09 -3.12 -4.53
C LEU A 82 -1.37 -2.81 -3.07
N GLY A 83 -2.26 -1.85 -2.86
CA GLY A 83 -2.71 -1.50 -1.52
C GLY A 83 -4.22 -1.36 -1.43
N THR A 84 -4.75 -1.64 -0.26
CA THR A 84 -6.17 -1.40 0.07
C THR A 84 -6.27 -0.49 1.28
N GLY A 85 -7.17 0.48 1.23
CA GLY A 85 -7.41 1.41 2.32
C GLY A 85 -8.89 1.56 2.61
N LYS A 86 -9.24 1.77 3.88
CA LYS A 86 -10.63 2.06 4.30
C LYS A 86 -10.65 3.32 5.13
N ALA A 87 -11.60 4.23 4.85
CA ALA A 87 -11.82 5.46 5.62
C ALA A 87 -13.30 5.87 5.62
N LYS A 88 -13.64 6.89 6.40
CA LYS A 88 -14.99 7.50 6.36
C LYS A 88 -15.18 8.29 5.08
N GLU A 89 -14.14 8.97 4.62
CA GLU A 89 -14.11 9.75 3.39
C GLU A 89 -13.35 9.03 2.28
N MET A 90 -13.74 9.29 1.03
CA MET A 90 -13.13 8.69 -0.15
C MET A 90 -11.65 9.11 -0.33
N PRO A 91 -11.26 10.39 -0.27
CA PRO A 91 -9.88 10.80 -0.47
C PRO A 91 -8.93 10.20 0.57
N ASP A 92 -9.36 10.08 1.81
CA ASP A 92 -8.57 9.44 2.86
C ASP A 92 -8.41 7.94 2.66
N ALA A 93 -9.43 7.26 2.10
CA ALA A 93 -9.33 5.85 1.75
C ALA A 93 -8.29 5.63 0.64
N VAL A 94 -8.27 6.49 -0.39
CA VAL A 94 -7.27 6.46 -1.47
C VAL A 94 -5.87 6.74 -0.92
N LYS A 95 -5.66 7.80 -0.13
CA LYS A 95 -4.36 8.10 0.50
C LYS A 95 -3.80 6.93 1.32
N LYS A 96 -4.67 6.27 2.11
CA LYS A 96 -4.27 5.08 2.88
C LYS A 96 -3.92 3.89 1.98
N ALA A 97 -4.68 3.70 0.89
CA ALA A 97 -4.42 2.63 -0.07
C ALA A 97 -3.08 2.85 -0.80
N THR A 98 -2.78 4.08 -1.26
CA THR A 98 -1.51 4.44 -1.89
C THR A 98 -0.32 4.23 -0.94
N GLN A 99 -0.45 4.63 0.33
CA GLN A 99 0.58 4.38 1.34
C GLN A 99 0.80 2.88 1.60
N ALA A 100 -0.27 2.08 1.59
CA ALA A 100 -0.17 0.63 1.74
C ALA A 100 0.47 -0.02 0.50
N ALA A 101 0.13 0.44 -0.72
CA ALA A 101 0.71 -0.03 -1.97
C ALA A 101 2.22 0.28 -2.04
N SER A 102 2.64 1.48 -1.64
CA SER A 102 4.05 1.90 -1.62
C SER A 102 4.91 1.10 -0.63
N LYS A 103 4.31 0.49 0.40
CA LYS A 103 5.00 -0.41 1.32
C LYS A 103 5.14 -1.84 0.77
N ASN A 104 4.24 -2.23 -0.13
CA ASN A 104 4.15 -3.59 -0.69
C ASN A 104 4.60 -3.63 -2.15
N LEU A 105 5.66 -2.90 -2.50
CA LEU A 105 6.25 -2.94 -3.83
C LEU A 105 6.97 -4.27 -4.05
N ILE A 106 6.76 -4.85 -5.22
CA ILE A 106 7.48 -6.02 -5.74
C ILE A 106 8.33 -5.60 -6.95
N LYS A 107 9.49 -6.21 -7.09
CA LYS A 107 10.32 -6.08 -8.28
C LYS A 107 9.93 -7.18 -9.26
N VAL A 108 9.65 -6.79 -10.49
CA VAL A 108 9.29 -7.67 -11.60
C VAL A 108 10.47 -7.73 -12.57
N GLU A 109 10.90 -8.92 -12.95
CA GLU A 109 11.93 -9.13 -13.96
C GLU A 109 11.27 -9.16 -15.34
N LEU A 110 11.61 -8.19 -16.19
CA LEU A 110 11.12 -8.08 -17.56
C LEU A 110 12.21 -8.45 -18.53
N ILE A 111 11.88 -9.20 -19.59
CA ILE A 111 12.77 -9.43 -20.72
C ILE A 111 12.71 -8.20 -21.63
N ASP A 112 13.89 -7.66 -21.98
CA ASP A 112 14.07 -6.48 -22.85
C ASP A 112 13.27 -5.25 -22.37
N ASN A 113 12.99 -5.17 -21.04
CA ASN A 113 12.12 -4.15 -20.44
C ASN A 113 10.75 -4.02 -21.15
N ARG A 114 10.23 -5.11 -21.67
CA ARG A 114 9.06 -5.13 -22.54
C ARG A 114 8.03 -6.19 -22.18
N THR A 115 8.44 -7.45 -22.02
CA THR A 115 7.52 -8.57 -21.81
C THR A 115 7.93 -9.46 -20.64
N ILE A 116 7.08 -10.42 -20.30
CA ILE A 116 7.30 -11.43 -19.27
C ILE A 116 8.13 -12.61 -19.80
N SER A 117 8.77 -13.36 -18.89
CA SER A 117 9.72 -14.43 -19.26
C SER A 117 9.05 -15.67 -19.84
N HIS A 118 7.95 -16.12 -19.25
CA HIS A 118 7.24 -17.32 -19.67
C HIS A 118 5.73 -17.20 -19.42
N ASP A 119 4.96 -18.07 -20.01
CA ASP A 119 3.53 -18.19 -19.72
C ASP A 119 3.31 -18.71 -18.30
N ILE A 120 2.32 -18.16 -17.63
CA ILE A 120 1.96 -18.53 -16.27
C ILE A 120 0.46 -18.42 -16.04
N ILE A 121 -0.06 -19.37 -15.26
CA ILE A 121 -1.46 -19.35 -14.78
C ILE A 121 -1.43 -19.35 -13.25
N VAL A 122 -1.94 -18.28 -12.64
CA VAL A 122 -1.99 -18.13 -11.18
C VAL A 122 -3.42 -17.98 -10.70
N LYS A 123 -3.72 -18.63 -9.59
CA LYS A 123 -5.01 -18.56 -8.91
C LYS A 123 -4.89 -17.76 -7.62
N GLU A 124 -5.81 -16.82 -7.44
CA GLU A 124 -5.96 -16.09 -6.19
C GLU A 124 -7.44 -16.03 -5.81
N GLY A 125 -7.80 -16.72 -4.73
CA GLY A 125 -9.20 -16.95 -4.40
C GLY A 125 -9.92 -17.72 -5.51
N ALA A 126 -11.04 -17.19 -6.01
CA ALA A 126 -11.81 -17.77 -7.11
C ALA A 126 -11.42 -17.23 -8.50
N CYS A 127 -10.47 -16.30 -8.59
CA CYS A 127 -9.98 -15.74 -9.85
C CYS A 127 -8.73 -16.50 -10.30
N ARG A 128 -8.64 -16.80 -11.59
CA ARG A 128 -7.44 -17.32 -12.25
C ARG A 128 -7.02 -16.34 -13.33
N VAL A 129 -5.77 -15.96 -13.35
CA VAL A 129 -5.20 -15.08 -14.38
C VAL A 129 -4.13 -15.85 -15.13
N MET A 130 -4.27 -15.89 -16.45
CA MET A 130 -3.29 -16.41 -17.39
C MET A 130 -2.55 -15.22 -17.99
N LEU A 131 -1.23 -15.25 -17.98
CA LEU A 131 -0.36 -14.30 -18.66
C LEU A 131 0.50 -15.07 -19.66
N LYS A 132 0.63 -14.54 -20.87
CA LYS A 132 1.50 -15.08 -21.93
C LYS A 132 2.37 -13.98 -22.51
N PRO A 133 3.67 -14.22 -22.75
CA PRO A 133 4.51 -13.27 -23.45
C PRO A 133 3.98 -13.05 -24.87
N ALA A 134 4.21 -11.87 -25.39
CA ALA A 134 3.75 -11.48 -26.72
C ALA A 134 4.90 -10.88 -27.55
N LYS A 135 4.75 -10.97 -28.89
CA LYS A 135 5.67 -10.35 -29.84
C LYS A 135 5.60 -8.83 -29.73
N GLU A 136 6.65 -8.17 -30.18
CA GLU A 136 6.74 -6.73 -30.24
C GLU A 136 5.58 -6.11 -31.04
N GLY A 137 5.02 -5.00 -30.52
CA GLY A 137 3.90 -4.32 -31.13
C GLY A 137 2.52 -4.90 -30.86
N THR A 138 2.43 -6.00 -30.09
CA THR A 138 1.13 -6.59 -29.72
C THR A 138 0.35 -5.70 -28.73
N GLY A 139 1.07 -4.98 -27.87
CA GLY A 139 0.51 -4.18 -26.80
C GLY A 139 -0.04 -5.00 -25.62
N VAL A 140 -0.59 -4.32 -24.62
CA VAL A 140 -1.17 -4.96 -23.44
C VAL A 140 -2.62 -5.38 -23.75
N LYS A 141 -2.85 -6.67 -24.01
CA LYS A 141 -4.19 -7.25 -24.18
C LYS A 141 -4.66 -7.89 -22.87
N ALA A 142 -5.30 -7.11 -22.03
CA ALA A 142 -5.69 -7.49 -20.66
C ALA A 142 -7.02 -6.89 -20.25
N GLY A 143 -7.70 -7.56 -19.32
CA GLY A 143 -8.89 -7.01 -18.65
C GLY A 143 -8.51 -5.85 -17.70
N GLY A 144 -9.43 -4.91 -17.42
CA GLY A 144 -9.17 -3.67 -16.69
C GLY A 144 -8.19 -3.77 -15.52
N PRO A 145 -8.49 -4.51 -14.43
CA PRO A 145 -7.60 -4.57 -13.26
C PRO A 145 -6.23 -5.19 -13.56
N VAL A 146 -6.20 -6.19 -14.45
CA VAL A 146 -4.97 -6.86 -14.90
C VAL A 146 -4.12 -5.87 -15.72
N ARG A 147 -4.77 -5.13 -16.64
CA ARG A 147 -4.14 -4.12 -17.47
C ARG A 147 -3.49 -3.02 -16.64
N ASP A 148 -4.21 -2.49 -15.63
CA ASP A 148 -3.71 -1.44 -14.74
C ASP A 148 -2.43 -1.86 -14.01
N VAL A 149 -2.36 -3.11 -13.55
CA VAL A 149 -1.17 -3.67 -12.90
C VAL A 149 -0.01 -3.82 -13.89
N LEU A 150 -0.26 -4.36 -15.09
CA LEU A 150 0.78 -4.60 -16.11
C LEU A 150 1.36 -3.31 -16.67
N GLU A 151 0.53 -2.29 -16.93
CA GLU A 151 0.96 -0.96 -17.39
C GLU A 151 1.86 -0.28 -16.36
N LEU A 152 1.48 -0.31 -15.07
CA LEU A 152 2.27 0.28 -13.98
C LEU A 152 3.54 -0.54 -13.66
N ALA A 153 3.56 -1.83 -13.95
CA ALA A 153 4.77 -2.64 -13.89
C ALA A 153 5.76 -2.33 -15.04
N GLY A 154 5.28 -1.71 -16.13
CA GLY A 154 6.10 -1.37 -17.30
C GLY A 154 6.09 -2.43 -18.39
N VAL A 155 5.18 -3.41 -18.33
CA VAL A 155 4.98 -4.40 -19.39
C VAL A 155 4.35 -3.71 -20.60
N LYS A 156 4.94 -3.88 -21.78
CA LYS A 156 4.47 -3.29 -23.03
C LYS A 156 3.70 -4.27 -23.90
N ASP A 157 4.14 -5.51 -23.94
CA ASP A 157 3.56 -6.56 -24.79
C ASP A 157 3.23 -7.82 -23.99
N VAL A 158 1.93 -8.10 -23.85
CA VAL A 158 1.45 -9.26 -23.10
C VAL A 158 0.04 -9.64 -23.51
N LEU A 159 -0.24 -10.93 -23.54
CA LEU A 159 -1.59 -11.48 -23.67
C LEU A 159 -2.06 -11.97 -22.30
N SER A 160 -3.25 -11.61 -21.89
CA SER A 160 -3.83 -12.11 -20.65
C SER A 160 -5.28 -12.53 -20.79
N LYS A 161 -5.67 -13.47 -19.94
CA LYS A 161 -7.07 -13.87 -19.78
C LYS A 161 -7.38 -14.09 -18.31
N SER A 162 -8.43 -13.42 -17.83
CA SER A 162 -8.99 -13.69 -16.50
C SER A 162 -10.08 -14.76 -16.63
N LEU A 163 -9.97 -15.80 -15.82
CA LEU A 163 -10.86 -16.96 -15.78
C LEU A 163 -11.47 -17.08 -14.36
N GLY A 164 -12.67 -17.63 -14.28
CA GLY A 164 -13.38 -17.77 -13.01
C GLY A 164 -14.01 -16.46 -12.56
N SER A 165 -13.80 -16.05 -11.31
CA SER A 165 -14.40 -14.84 -10.76
C SER A 165 -13.83 -13.55 -11.37
N SER A 166 -14.72 -12.58 -11.67
CA SER A 166 -14.36 -11.26 -12.20
C SER A 166 -14.08 -10.20 -11.12
N THR A 167 -13.88 -10.60 -9.86
CA THR A 167 -13.64 -9.67 -8.76
C THR A 167 -12.33 -8.90 -8.99
N LYS A 168 -12.43 -7.57 -9.14
CA LYS A 168 -11.29 -6.70 -9.50
C LYS A 168 -10.09 -6.84 -8.57
N ILE A 169 -10.32 -6.90 -7.26
CA ILE A 169 -9.27 -7.06 -6.25
C ILE A 169 -8.51 -8.39 -6.41
N ASN A 170 -9.25 -9.50 -6.64
CA ASN A 170 -8.63 -10.82 -6.77
C ASN A 170 -7.86 -10.92 -8.09
N ALA A 171 -8.39 -10.35 -9.17
CA ALA A 171 -7.69 -10.29 -10.45
C ALA A 171 -6.37 -9.52 -10.34
N ALA A 172 -6.37 -8.35 -9.67
CA ALA A 172 -5.15 -7.58 -9.43
C ALA A 172 -4.13 -8.34 -8.56
N ARG A 173 -4.58 -9.01 -7.49
CA ARG A 173 -3.71 -9.85 -6.63
C ARG A 173 -3.12 -11.03 -7.40
N ALA A 174 -3.96 -11.72 -8.19
CA ALA A 174 -3.50 -12.84 -9.02
C ALA A 174 -2.44 -12.38 -10.02
N THR A 175 -2.61 -11.21 -10.64
CA THR A 175 -1.62 -10.63 -11.55
C THR A 175 -0.31 -10.30 -10.84
N LEU A 176 -0.36 -9.66 -9.67
CA LEU A 176 0.84 -9.39 -8.88
C LEU A 176 1.59 -10.67 -8.49
N ARG A 177 0.84 -11.68 -8.06
CA ARG A 177 1.42 -12.98 -7.73
C ARG A 177 2.04 -13.63 -8.97
N ALA A 178 1.37 -13.56 -10.13
CA ALA A 178 1.89 -14.07 -11.38
C ALA A 178 3.21 -13.37 -11.78
N LEU A 179 3.31 -12.04 -11.60
CA LEU A 179 4.53 -11.29 -11.86
C LEU A 179 5.64 -11.60 -10.85
N LYS A 180 5.30 -11.90 -9.60
CA LYS A 180 6.28 -12.30 -8.57
C LYS A 180 6.82 -13.70 -8.80
N ASP A 181 5.97 -14.62 -9.27
CA ASP A 181 6.31 -16.03 -9.48
C ASP A 181 7.02 -16.25 -10.84
N GLN A 182 7.22 -15.20 -11.65
CA GLN A 182 8.03 -15.23 -12.87
C GLN A 182 9.49 -15.58 -12.54
N LYS A 183 10.08 -16.42 -13.35
CA LYS A 183 11.49 -16.81 -13.26
C LYS A 183 12.22 -16.37 -14.52
N SER A 184 13.27 -15.60 -14.36
CA SER A 184 14.14 -15.26 -15.49
C SER A 184 14.97 -16.47 -15.94
N PRO A 185 15.27 -16.60 -17.25
CA PRO A 185 16.15 -17.66 -17.74
C PRO A 185 17.51 -17.65 -17.03
N SER A 186 18.06 -16.48 -16.75
CA SER A 186 19.32 -16.33 -16.03
C SER A 186 19.27 -16.89 -14.62
N HIS A 187 18.16 -16.68 -13.90
CA HIS A 187 17.97 -17.23 -12.56
C HIS A 187 17.87 -18.77 -12.58
N VAL A 188 17.18 -19.32 -13.57
CA VAL A 188 17.06 -20.78 -13.74
C VAL A 188 18.40 -21.39 -14.13
N ALA A 189 19.19 -20.72 -14.98
CA ALA A 189 20.53 -21.11 -15.37
C ALA A 189 21.45 -21.19 -14.14
N TYR A 190 21.46 -20.16 -13.33
CA TYR A 190 22.22 -20.11 -12.08
C TYR A 190 21.84 -21.25 -11.12
N LEU A 191 20.54 -21.55 -10.94
CA LEU A 191 20.09 -22.64 -10.06
C LEU A 191 20.45 -24.04 -10.55
N ARG A 192 20.73 -24.21 -11.86
CA ARG A 192 21.07 -25.49 -12.48
C ARG A 192 22.57 -25.62 -12.84
N ASP A 193 23.37 -24.61 -12.49
CA ASP A 193 24.79 -24.52 -12.87
C ASP A 193 25.03 -24.74 -14.37
N LYS A 194 24.14 -24.16 -15.22
CA LYS A 194 24.17 -24.26 -16.67
C LYS A 194 24.17 -22.91 -17.34
N THR A 195 24.58 -22.86 -18.60
CA THR A 195 24.47 -21.63 -19.39
C THR A 195 23.03 -21.42 -19.85
N VAL A 196 22.65 -20.15 -20.14
CA VAL A 196 21.29 -19.84 -20.62
C VAL A 196 20.97 -20.53 -21.95
N GLU A 197 22.00 -20.79 -22.77
CA GLU A 197 21.86 -21.45 -24.07
C GLU A 197 21.52 -22.95 -23.93
N GLU A 198 22.02 -23.60 -22.89
CA GLU A 198 21.73 -25.04 -22.61
C GLU A 198 20.33 -25.27 -22.00
N ILE A 199 19.64 -24.23 -21.60
CA ILE A 199 18.33 -24.33 -20.95
C ILE A 199 17.16 -24.03 -21.91
N ARG A 200 17.46 -23.53 -23.09
CA ARG A 200 16.50 -23.21 -24.17
C ARG A 200 15.97 -24.41 -24.91
#